data_ccc3c770d8910ab72ff084f39c9748b8
#
_entry.id   ccc3c770d8910ab72ff084f39c9748b8
#
_cell.length_a   1.000
_cell.length_b   1.000
_cell.length_c   1.000
_cell.angle_alpha   90.00
_cell.angle_beta   90.00
_cell.angle_gamma   90.00
#
_symmetry.space_group_name_H-M   'P 1'
#
loop_
_entity.id
_entity.type
_entity.pdbx_description
1 polymer ?
#
loop_
_entity_poly.entity_id
_entity_poly.type
_entity_poly.pdbx_seq_one_letter_code
_entity_poly.pdbx_strand_id
1 'polypeptide(L)'
;IIGMCMLGSGAADRVVRWLLSVFGEDRAGIVLLLSGFLLSIPVFFDTVFFLLIPLARALSLRTGKSYTLFVMAMAGAGAITHSMVPPTPGPLMIADGLKLDLGVAMMAGLAASILPAWLVLYLARKFDEKYDLPMREASGASTSELKTIVEKKDSELPNLFMAALPVAMPVILISLV
;
A
#
# COMPACT_ATOMS: atom_id res chain seq x y z
N ILE A 1 2.03 12.49 11.01
CA ILE A 1 1.16 13.59 10.53
C ILE A 1 0.71 13.31 9.10
N ILE A 2 1.62 13.11 8.11
CA ILE A 2 1.27 12.88 6.68
C ILE A 2 0.30 11.71 6.54
N GLY A 3 0.57 10.54 7.16
CA GLY A 3 -0.31 9.37 7.09
C GLY A 3 -1.72 9.63 7.64
N MET A 4 -1.84 10.38 8.74
CA MET A 4 -3.15 10.75 9.29
C MET A 4 -3.91 11.72 8.37
N CYS A 5 -3.20 12.65 7.73
CA CYS A 5 -3.80 13.54 6.74
C CYS A 5 -4.29 12.76 5.51
N MET A 6 -3.53 11.77 5.04
CA MET A 6 -3.93 10.90 3.92
C MET A 6 -5.15 10.03 4.26
N LEU A 7 -5.25 9.57 5.52
CA LEU A 7 -6.42 8.86 6.04
C LEU A 7 -7.65 9.77 6.07
N GLY A 8 -7.54 10.92 6.76
CA GLY A 8 -8.66 11.84 6.96
C GLY A 8 -9.18 12.45 5.65
N SER A 9 -8.29 12.76 4.71
CA SER A 9 -8.65 13.34 3.41
C SER A 9 -9.20 12.33 2.40
N GLY A 10 -9.08 11.02 2.62
CA GLY A 10 -9.44 9.99 1.64
C GLY A 10 -8.44 9.88 0.47
N ALA A 11 -7.27 10.50 0.56
CA ALA A 11 -6.26 10.47 -0.49
C ALA A 11 -5.77 9.05 -0.79
N ALA A 12 -5.55 8.24 0.25
CA ALA A 12 -5.14 6.86 0.08
C ALA A 12 -6.22 6.01 -0.63
N ASP A 13 -7.49 6.22 -0.26
CA ASP A 13 -8.64 5.56 -0.88
C ASP A 13 -8.74 5.92 -2.38
N ARG A 14 -8.49 7.19 -2.73
CA ARG A 14 -8.45 7.65 -4.13
C ARG A 14 -7.36 6.96 -4.94
N VAL A 15 -6.15 6.81 -4.38
CA VAL A 15 -5.03 6.13 -5.05
C VAL A 15 -5.39 4.68 -5.33
N VAL A 16 -5.95 3.97 -4.34
CA VAL A 16 -6.33 2.57 -4.51
C VAL A 16 -7.45 2.39 -5.54
N ARG A 17 -8.50 3.24 -5.50
CA ARG A 17 -9.58 3.20 -6.51
C ARG A 17 -9.07 3.49 -7.92
N TRP A 18 -8.14 4.43 -8.05
CA TRP A 18 -7.49 4.68 -9.33
C TRP A 18 -6.72 3.45 -9.82
N LEU A 19 -5.92 2.80 -8.96
CA LEU A 19 -5.25 1.56 -9.32
C LEU A 19 -6.24 0.46 -9.70
N LEU A 20 -7.36 0.33 -8.99
CA LEU A 20 -8.44 -0.61 -9.35
C LEU A 20 -9.06 -0.29 -10.71
N SER A 21 -9.24 0.99 -11.04
CA SER A 21 -9.78 1.39 -12.35
C SER A 21 -8.83 1.07 -13.51
N VAL A 22 -7.52 1.10 -13.27
CA VAL A 22 -6.48 0.80 -14.27
C VAL A 22 -6.27 -0.70 -14.45
N PHE A 23 -6.16 -1.45 -13.35
CA PHE A 23 -5.81 -2.88 -13.38
C PHE A 23 -7.01 -3.82 -13.34
N GLY A 24 -8.19 -3.31 -12.96
CA GLY A 24 -9.40 -4.09 -12.76
C GLY A 24 -9.44 -4.86 -11.45
N GLU A 25 -10.65 -5.27 -11.05
CA GLU A 25 -10.88 -6.01 -9.80
C GLU A 25 -10.32 -7.44 -9.84
N ASP A 26 -10.20 -8.03 -11.01
CA ASP A 26 -9.59 -9.36 -11.19
C ASP A 26 -8.14 -9.41 -10.75
N ARG A 27 -7.47 -8.26 -10.74
CA ARG A 27 -6.07 -8.08 -10.33
C ARG A 27 -5.93 -7.37 -8.99
N ALA A 28 -6.93 -7.45 -8.12
CA ALA A 28 -6.95 -6.77 -6.82
C ALA A 28 -5.72 -7.09 -5.95
N GLY A 29 -5.14 -8.29 -6.04
CA GLY A 29 -3.89 -8.63 -5.36
C GLY A 29 -2.70 -7.77 -5.82
N ILE A 30 -2.61 -7.47 -7.11
CA ILE A 30 -1.58 -6.56 -7.67
C ILE A 30 -1.86 -5.13 -7.22
N VAL A 31 -3.12 -4.71 -7.25
CA VAL A 31 -3.53 -3.37 -6.81
C VAL A 31 -3.15 -3.14 -5.35
N LEU A 32 -3.45 -4.08 -4.47
CA LEU A 32 -3.12 -3.98 -3.06
C LEU A 32 -1.61 -4.02 -2.80
N LEU A 33 -0.86 -4.83 -3.57
CA LEU A 33 0.60 -4.82 -3.53
C LEU A 33 1.15 -3.44 -3.91
N LEU A 34 0.72 -2.89 -5.05
CA LEU A 34 1.16 -1.55 -5.50
C LEU A 34 0.72 -0.46 -4.54
N SER A 35 -0.49 -0.54 -3.99
CA SER A 35 -0.97 0.42 -2.99
C SER A 35 -0.13 0.37 -1.71
N GLY A 36 0.15 -0.83 -1.19
CA GLY A 36 1.03 -1.02 -0.05
C GLY A 36 2.43 -0.47 -0.31
N PHE A 37 2.97 -0.72 -1.50
CA PHE A 37 4.28 -0.24 -1.92
C PHE A 37 4.33 1.29 -2.00
N LEU A 38 3.45 1.91 -2.77
CA LEU A 38 3.44 3.35 -3.00
C LEU A 38 3.13 4.15 -1.74
N LEU A 39 2.13 3.71 -0.97
CA LEU A 39 1.73 4.43 0.23
C LEU A 39 2.76 4.30 1.37
N SER A 40 3.56 3.24 1.38
CA SER A 40 4.61 3.03 2.38
C SER A 40 5.87 3.87 2.14
N ILE A 41 6.00 4.57 1.01
CA ILE A 41 7.11 5.50 0.78
C ILE A 41 7.06 6.67 1.76
N PRO A 42 5.96 7.46 1.83
CA PRO A 42 5.86 8.60 2.75
C PRO A 42 5.31 8.25 4.13
N VAL A 43 4.77 7.05 4.32
CA VAL A 43 4.02 6.66 5.52
C VAL A 43 4.60 5.39 6.11
N PHE A 44 4.68 5.32 7.43
CA PHE A 44 5.12 4.10 8.12
C PHE A 44 4.22 2.91 7.81
N PHE A 45 4.85 1.74 7.70
CA PHE A 45 4.20 0.47 7.39
C PHE A 45 2.93 0.21 8.21
N ASP A 46 3.00 0.38 9.53
CA ASP A 46 1.85 0.12 10.42
C ASP A 46 0.62 0.95 10.01
N THR A 47 0.82 2.24 9.74
CA THR A 47 -0.27 3.14 9.32
C THR A 47 -0.86 2.70 7.98
N VAL A 48 -0.02 2.34 7.01
CA VAL A 48 -0.47 1.86 5.70
C VAL A 48 -1.21 0.53 5.83
N PHE A 49 -0.71 -0.37 6.65
CA PHE A 49 -1.34 -1.65 6.89
C PHE A 49 -2.75 -1.49 7.47
N PHE A 50 -2.90 -0.71 8.55
CA PHE A 50 -4.22 -0.43 9.15
C PHE A 50 -5.16 0.32 8.19
N LEU A 51 -4.62 1.16 7.31
CA LEU A 51 -5.40 1.86 6.30
C LEU A 51 -5.96 0.91 5.23
N LEU A 52 -5.14 -0.04 4.76
CA LEU A 52 -5.49 -0.93 3.66
C LEU A 52 -6.30 -2.16 4.10
N ILE A 53 -6.25 -2.56 5.38
CA ILE A 53 -7.01 -3.72 5.89
C ILE A 53 -8.51 -3.63 5.61
N PRO A 54 -9.21 -2.53 5.93
CA PRO A 54 -10.64 -2.40 5.64
C PRO A 54 -10.94 -2.55 4.14
N LEU A 55 -10.07 -1.99 3.30
CA LEU A 55 -10.20 -2.09 1.86
C LEU A 55 -9.97 -3.50 1.33
N ALA A 56 -8.95 -4.20 1.84
CA ALA A 56 -8.70 -5.61 1.50
C ALA A 56 -9.90 -6.49 1.88
N ARG A 57 -10.52 -6.23 3.05
CA ARG A 57 -11.74 -6.92 3.50
C ARG A 57 -12.91 -6.64 2.57
N ALA A 58 -13.11 -5.39 2.22
CA ALA A 58 -14.20 -4.98 1.34
C ALA A 58 -14.06 -5.57 -0.08
N LEU A 59 -12.84 -5.58 -0.63
CA LEU A 59 -12.54 -6.22 -1.90
C LEU A 59 -12.76 -7.73 -1.84
N SER A 60 -12.36 -8.39 -0.76
CA SER A 60 -12.61 -9.82 -0.56
C SER A 60 -14.09 -10.14 -0.51
N LEU A 61 -14.90 -9.34 0.19
CA LEU A 61 -16.36 -9.50 0.23
C LEU A 61 -17.00 -9.28 -1.16
N ARG A 62 -16.50 -8.31 -1.91
CA ARG A 62 -17.04 -7.95 -3.23
C ARG A 62 -16.66 -8.95 -4.31
N THR A 63 -15.42 -9.42 -4.29
CA THR A 63 -14.92 -10.38 -5.28
C THR A 63 -15.18 -11.83 -4.92
N GLY A 64 -15.57 -12.11 -3.67
CA GLY A 64 -15.74 -13.46 -3.13
C GLY A 64 -14.44 -14.26 -3.05
N LYS A 65 -13.27 -13.59 -3.10
CA LYS A 65 -11.95 -14.23 -3.23
C LYS A 65 -10.93 -13.71 -2.23
N SER A 66 -10.02 -14.61 -1.88
CA SER A 66 -8.60 -14.32 -1.65
C SER A 66 -8.24 -13.26 -0.61
N TYR A 67 -8.92 -13.26 0.55
CA TYR A 67 -8.55 -12.34 1.63
C TYR A 67 -7.07 -12.50 2.06
N THR A 68 -6.60 -13.74 2.12
CA THR A 68 -5.20 -14.06 2.47
C THR A 68 -4.21 -13.45 1.47
N LEU A 69 -4.48 -13.61 0.16
CA LEU A 69 -3.69 -12.98 -0.89
C LEU A 69 -3.61 -11.46 -0.70
N PHE A 70 -4.74 -10.81 -0.45
CA PHE A 70 -4.82 -9.37 -0.33
C PHE A 70 -4.02 -8.85 0.86
N VAL A 71 -4.18 -9.48 2.02
CA VAL A 71 -3.43 -9.11 3.23
C VAL A 71 -1.95 -9.36 3.08
N MET A 72 -1.54 -10.51 2.56
CA MET A 72 -0.12 -10.83 2.34
C MET A 72 0.53 -9.91 1.31
N ALA A 73 -0.17 -9.60 0.21
CA ALA A 73 0.36 -8.73 -0.84
C ALA A 73 0.63 -7.31 -0.30
N MET A 74 -0.35 -6.68 0.37
CA MET A 74 -0.18 -5.33 0.91
C MET A 74 0.83 -5.27 2.05
N ALA A 75 0.80 -6.25 2.96
CA ALA A 75 1.73 -6.32 4.08
C ALA A 75 3.17 -6.53 3.62
N GLY A 76 3.37 -7.48 2.70
CA GLY A 76 4.68 -7.74 2.15
C GLY A 76 5.25 -6.57 1.36
N ALA A 77 4.42 -5.91 0.54
CA ALA A 77 4.83 -4.72 -0.20
C ALA A 77 5.24 -3.57 0.73
N GLY A 78 4.42 -3.30 1.74
CA GLY A 78 4.73 -2.28 2.74
C GLY A 78 6.02 -2.57 3.51
N ALA A 79 6.22 -3.83 3.93
CA ALA A 79 7.43 -4.25 4.63
C ALA A 79 8.68 -4.11 3.74
N ILE A 80 8.59 -4.45 2.44
CA ILE A 80 9.68 -4.30 1.48
C ILE A 80 10.04 -2.83 1.32
N THR A 81 9.06 -1.97 1.06
CA THR A 81 9.28 -0.52 0.91
C THR A 81 9.92 0.05 2.18
N HIS A 82 9.38 -0.30 3.35
CA HIS A 82 9.89 0.19 4.63
C HIS A 82 11.34 -0.24 4.90
N SER A 83 11.75 -1.41 4.41
CA SER A 83 13.08 -1.97 4.63
C SER A 83 14.11 -1.57 3.60
N MET A 84 13.69 -1.16 2.39
CA MET A 84 14.60 -0.97 1.26
C MET A 84 14.61 0.45 0.68
N VAL A 85 13.56 1.24 0.94
CA VAL A 85 13.40 2.55 0.27
C VAL A 85 13.49 3.70 1.28
N PRO A 86 14.46 4.63 1.15
CA PRO A 86 14.41 5.88 1.90
C PRO A 86 13.10 6.65 1.62
N PRO A 87 12.58 7.47 2.53
CA PRO A 87 13.20 8.01 3.74
C PRO A 87 12.96 7.19 5.03
N THR A 88 12.64 5.91 4.92
CA THR A 88 12.50 5.08 6.12
C THR A 88 13.82 4.98 6.89
N PRO A 89 13.79 4.86 8.24
CA PRO A 89 14.97 5.01 9.07
C PRO A 89 16.13 4.07 8.74
N GLY A 90 15.85 2.80 8.46
CA GLY A 90 16.86 1.80 8.13
C GLY A 90 17.66 2.14 6.86
N PRO A 91 17.01 2.25 5.71
CA PRO A 91 17.64 2.67 4.46
C PRO A 91 18.33 4.04 4.54
N LEU A 92 17.74 4.98 5.29
CA LEU A 92 18.33 6.29 5.49
C LEU A 92 19.66 6.22 6.24
N MET A 93 19.73 5.43 7.32
CA MET A 93 20.97 5.21 8.07
C MET A 93 22.05 4.52 7.22
N ILE A 94 21.66 3.59 6.35
CA ILE A 94 22.59 2.92 5.44
C ILE A 94 23.15 3.93 4.42
N ALA A 95 22.29 4.74 3.82
CA ALA A 95 22.70 5.77 2.86
C ALA A 95 23.66 6.77 3.48
N ASP A 96 23.38 7.25 4.70
CA ASP A 96 24.23 8.16 5.44
C ASP A 96 25.58 7.52 5.81
N GLY A 97 25.56 6.30 6.35
CA GLY A 97 26.77 5.56 6.73
C GLY A 97 27.72 5.27 5.56
N LEU A 98 27.16 5.03 4.37
CA LEU A 98 27.90 4.83 3.13
C LEU A 98 28.19 6.11 2.37
N LYS A 99 27.73 7.27 2.84
CA LYS A 99 27.83 8.59 2.20
C LYS A 99 27.29 8.56 0.76
N LEU A 100 26.18 7.86 0.57
CA LEU A 100 25.50 7.80 -0.73
C LEU A 100 24.58 9.00 -0.89
N ASP A 101 24.47 9.48 -2.11
CA ASP A 101 23.41 10.41 -2.49
C ASP A 101 22.03 9.76 -2.21
N LEU A 102 21.15 10.52 -1.57
CA LEU A 102 19.89 9.98 -1.09
C LEU A 102 18.93 9.63 -2.25
N GLY A 103 18.98 10.41 -3.34
CA GLY A 103 18.21 10.10 -4.55
C GLY A 103 18.69 8.82 -5.21
N VAL A 104 20.00 8.60 -5.28
CA VAL A 104 20.61 7.36 -5.79
C VAL A 104 20.20 6.17 -4.89
N ALA A 105 20.29 6.33 -3.58
CA ALA A 105 19.88 5.29 -2.62
C ALA A 105 18.38 4.94 -2.78
N MET A 106 17.52 5.93 -2.99
CA MET A 106 16.09 5.74 -3.22
C MET A 106 15.82 4.98 -4.52
N MET A 107 16.44 5.37 -5.63
CA MET A 107 16.29 4.70 -6.92
C MET A 107 16.81 3.26 -6.88
N ALA A 108 17.93 3.03 -6.22
CA ALA A 108 18.49 1.69 -6.01
C ALA A 108 17.56 0.82 -5.15
N GLY A 109 17.00 1.39 -4.06
CA GLY A 109 16.03 0.72 -3.21
C GLY A 109 14.74 0.34 -3.95
N LEU A 110 14.21 1.26 -4.76
CA LEU A 110 13.05 1.00 -5.61
C LEU A 110 13.33 -0.12 -6.62
N ALA A 111 14.47 -0.07 -7.32
CA ALA A 111 14.85 -1.11 -8.28
C ALA A 111 15.06 -2.47 -7.60
N ALA A 112 15.75 -2.50 -6.46
CA ALA A 112 15.98 -3.72 -5.69
C ALA A 112 14.69 -4.32 -5.13
N SER A 113 13.66 -3.51 -4.89
CA SER A 113 12.36 -3.95 -4.37
C SER A 113 11.50 -4.72 -5.38
N ILE A 114 11.80 -4.64 -6.68
CA ILE A 114 10.97 -5.26 -7.74
C ILE A 114 10.93 -6.79 -7.57
N LEU A 115 12.08 -7.42 -7.38
CA LEU A 115 12.17 -8.87 -7.24
C LEU A 115 11.50 -9.39 -5.97
N PRO A 116 11.74 -8.85 -4.76
CA PRO A 116 11.00 -9.22 -3.56
C PRO A 116 9.50 -8.99 -3.67
N ALA A 117 9.06 -7.89 -4.29
CA ALA A 117 7.63 -7.62 -4.48
C ALA A 117 6.96 -8.67 -5.38
N TRP A 118 7.62 -9.07 -6.47
CA TRP A 118 7.15 -10.16 -7.31
C TRP A 118 7.09 -11.49 -6.55
N LEU A 119 8.12 -11.80 -5.76
CA LEU A 119 8.18 -13.01 -4.95
C LEU A 119 7.07 -13.06 -3.90
N VAL A 120 6.82 -11.93 -3.22
CA VAL A 120 5.71 -11.81 -2.25
C VAL A 120 4.37 -12.10 -2.93
N LEU A 121 4.11 -11.51 -4.09
CA LEU A 121 2.85 -11.76 -4.81
C LEU A 121 2.71 -13.23 -5.22
N TYR A 122 3.79 -13.84 -5.69
CA TYR A 122 3.81 -15.25 -6.05
C TYR A 122 3.54 -16.16 -4.84
N LEU A 123 4.22 -15.91 -3.74
CA LEU A 123 4.02 -16.67 -2.50
C LEU A 123 2.61 -16.46 -1.94
N ALA A 124 2.13 -15.21 -1.92
CA ALA A 124 0.78 -14.89 -1.45
C ALA A 124 -0.30 -15.64 -2.22
N ARG A 125 -0.17 -15.74 -3.55
CA ARG A 125 -1.07 -16.56 -4.38
C ARG A 125 -1.02 -18.04 -4.02
N LYS A 126 0.19 -18.59 -3.88
CA LYS A 126 0.35 -20.01 -3.49
C LYS A 126 -0.19 -20.31 -2.11
N PHE A 127 -0.02 -19.39 -1.16
CA PHE A 127 -0.57 -19.54 0.18
C PHE A 127 -2.10 -19.48 0.17
N ASP A 128 -2.66 -18.56 -0.59
CA ASP A 128 -4.10 -18.39 -0.74
C ASP A 128 -4.75 -19.64 -1.35
N GLU A 129 -4.17 -20.17 -2.45
CA GLU A 129 -4.63 -21.41 -3.10
C GLU A 129 -4.54 -22.63 -2.17
N LYS A 130 -3.51 -22.68 -1.29
CA LYS A 130 -3.27 -23.84 -0.42
C LYS A 130 -4.14 -23.85 0.83
N TYR A 131 -4.35 -22.66 1.43
CA TYR A 131 -4.94 -22.57 2.78
C TYR A 131 -6.36 -22.04 2.80
N ASP A 132 -6.83 -21.37 1.75
CA ASP A 132 -8.20 -20.82 1.60
C ASP A 132 -8.79 -20.35 2.95
N LEU A 133 -8.07 -19.44 3.63
CA LEU A 133 -8.43 -18.99 4.97
C LEU A 133 -9.64 -18.05 4.88
N PRO A 134 -10.77 -18.41 5.51
CA PRO A 134 -11.93 -17.54 5.50
C PRO A 134 -11.65 -16.26 6.27
N MET A 135 -12.19 -15.16 5.78
CA MET A 135 -12.16 -13.89 6.48
C MET A 135 -12.91 -13.99 7.80
N ARG A 136 -12.22 -13.80 8.92
CA ARG A 136 -12.87 -13.77 10.26
C ARG A 136 -13.52 -12.43 10.50
N GLU A 137 -14.62 -12.43 11.22
CA GLU A 137 -15.23 -11.19 11.73
C GLU A 137 -14.24 -10.50 12.67
N ALA A 138 -13.95 -9.23 12.41
CA ALA A 138 -13.07 -8.47 13.30
C ALA A 138 -13.90 -7.99 14.48
N SER A 139 -13.43 -8.29 15.68
CA SER A 139 -13.96 -7.69 16.90
C SER A 139 -13.72 -6.17 16.83
N GLY A 140 -14.76 -5.39 16.54
CA GLY A 140 -14.70 -3.93 16.59
C GLY A 140 -14.95 -3.17 15.29
N ALA A 141 -14.97 -3.81 14.12
CA ALA A 141 -15.41 -3.16 12.89
C ALA A 141 -16.66 -3.87 12.38
N SER A 142 -17.82 -3.24 12.55
CA SER A 142 -19.07 -3.80 12.03
C SER A 142 -19.03 -3.83 10.50
N THR A 143 -19.66 -4.82 9.90
CA THR A 143 -19.79 -4.94 8.43
C THR A 143 -20.41 -3.68 7.81
N SER A 144 -21.15 -2.89 8.60
CA SER A 144 -21.73 -1.60 8.21
C SER A 144 -20.68 -0.49 8.10
N GLU A 145 -19.67 -0.45 8.98
CA GLU A 145 -18.58 0.53 8.90
C GLU A 145 -17.65 0.25 7.71
N LEU A 146 -17.41 -1.03 7.41
CA LEU A 146 -16.65 -1.43 6.22
C LEU A 146 -17.36 -1.04 4.92
N LYS A 147 -18.69 -1.15 4.90
CA LYS A 147 -19.50 -0.69 3.76
C LYS A 147 -19.43 0.82 3.57
N THR A 148 -19.47 1.60 4.63
CA THR A 148 -19.38 3.08 4.52
C THR A 148 -18.03 3.57 3.99
N ILE A 149 -16.94 2.87 4.29
CA ILE A 149 -15.62 3.18 3.73
C ILE A 149 -15.58 2.91 2.22
N VAL A 150 -16.23 1.83 1.78
CA VAL A 150 -16.27 1.43 0.36
C VAL A 150 -17.30 2.22 -0.44
N GLU A 151 -18.36 2.68 0.20
CA GLU A 151 -19.49 3.40 -0.40
C GLU A 151 -19.28 4.92 -0.49
N LYS A 152 -18.15 5.47 0.00
CA LYS A 152 -17.82 6.89 -0.26
C LYS A 152 -17.86 7.14 -1.76
N LYS A 153 -18.67 8.12 -2.16
CA LYS A 153 -18.79 8.51 -3.56
C LYS A 153 -17.45 9.07 -4.06
N ASP A 154 -17.10 8.78 -5.29
CA ASP A 154 -15.87 9.34 -5.91
C ASP A 154 -15.83 10.87 -5.90
N SER A 155 -16.99 11.52 -5.82
CA SER A 155 -17.11 12.98 -5.68
C SER A 155 -16.69 13.53 -4.31
N GLU A 156 -16.63 12.69 -3.29
CA GLU A 156 -16.19 13.05 -1.93
C GLU A 156 -14.70 12.85 -1.71
N LEU A 157 -14.03 12.24 -2.68
CA LEU A 157 -12.60 11.97 -2.65
C LEU A 157 -11.82 13.11 -3.31
N PRO A 158 -10.60 13.40 -2.85
CA PRO A 158 -9.77 14.42 -3.47
C PRO A 158 -9.44 14.05 -4.93
N ASN A 159 -9.08 15.06 -5.74
CA ASN A 159 -8.58 14.83 -7.09
C ASN A 159 -7.33 13.91 -7.01
N LEU A 160 -7.16 13.03 -8.00
CA LEU A 160 -6.05 12.09 -8.08
C LEU A 160 -4.68 12.78 -7.93
N PHE A 161 -4.51 13.95 -8.55
CA PHE A 161 -3.28 14.74 -8.42
C PHE A 161 -2.99 15.13 -6.96
N MET A 162 -4.01 15.65 -6.26
CA MET A 162 -3.91 16.01 -4.84
C MET A 162 -3.68 14.77 -3.97
N ALA A 163 -4.28 13.64 -4.32
CA ALA A 163 -4.11 12.38 -3.59
C ALA A 163 -2.71 11.77 -3.77
N ALA A 164 -2.12 11.92 -4.95
CA ALA A 164 -0.77 11.43 -5.25
C ALA A 164 0.35 12.35 -4.72
N LEU A 165 0.05 13.62 -4.48
CA LEU A 165 1.03 14.63 -4.09
C LEU A 165 1.79 14.29 -2.79
N PRO A 166 1.15 13.79 -1.71
CA PRO A 166 1.85 13.36 -0.50
C PRO A 166 2.81 12.17 -0.73
N VAL A 167 2.57 11.37 -1.75
CA VAL A 167 3.45 10.24 -2.12
C VAL A 167 4.59 10.73 -3.00
N ALA A 168 4.30 11.56 -4.00
CA ALA A 168 5.28 12.05 -4.96
C ALA A 168 6.22 13.11 -4.37
N MET A 169 5.72 13.99 -3.50
CA MET A 169 6.47 15.12 -2.98
C MET A 169 7.73 14.71 -2.19
N PRO A 170 7.69 13.74 -1.25
CA PRO A 170 8.91 13.29 -0.58
C PRO A 170 9.94 12.71 -1.55
N VAL A 171 9.49 11.93 -2.55
CA VAL A 171 10.36 11.34 -3.57
C VAL A 171 11.05 12.43 -4.38
N ILE A 172 10.30 13.41 -4.86
CA ILE A 172 10.83 14.54 -5.65
C ILE A 172 11.79 15.39 -4.82
N LEU A 173 11.39 15.77 -3.60
CA LEU A 173 12.23 16.63 -2.74
C LEU A 173 13.54 15.96 -2.37
N ILE A 174 13.51 14.65 -2.08
CA ILE A 174 14.71 13.89 -1.73
C ILE A 174 15.62 13.70 -2.94
N SER A 175 15.05 13.55 -4.15
CA SER A 175 15.84 13.39 -5.37
C SER A 175 16.48 14.69 -5.87
N LEU A 176 16.13 15.85 -5.29
CA LEU A 176 16.65 17.16 -5.67
C LEU A 176 17.74 17.67 -4.70
N VAL A 177 18.02 16.95 -3.63
CA VAL A 177 19.04 17.31 -2.61
C VAL A 177 20.28 16.44 -2.82
#